data_190637f95c1a6b614a8b54501cff6f75
#
_entry.id   190637f95c1a6b614a8b54501cff6f75
#
_cell.length_a   1.000
_cell.length_b   1.000
_cell.length_c   1.000
_cell.angle_alpha   90.00
_cell.angle_beta   90.00
_cell.angle_gamma   90.00
#
_symmetry.space_group_name_H-M   'P 1'
#
loop_
_entity.id
_entity.type
_entity.pdbx_description
1 polymer ?
#
loop_
_entity_poly.entity_id
_entity_poly.type
_entity_poly.pdbx_seq_one_letter_code
_entity_poly.pdbx_strand_id
1 'polypeptide(L)'
;MQPTTVNKQIVNFILYSMALIKSISGIRGTIGGKPGETLSPLDVVRFTAAFGTWLSKQSSNNKIIVGRDGRISGEMVQGIVVSTLNALGLNVIDVDLSTTPTVEMAVVFEKAAGGIILTASHNPKEWNALKLLNSNGEFISAADGAEVLAIAEKDNYTFALVDKLGNHTKNTTALQQHIHEIINYSLVDVPLIKKRKFKIVVDAINSSGAFAVPELLKALGIKDADIIVLNGEVNGKFAHNPEPLPQHLTALCNEVNKQKADLGIAVDPDVDRLCFVCEDGSLFGEEYTLVAVADYVLQQRKGNTVSNISSTRALKDITLKHGGEYFASAVGEVNVVTKMKAVNAVIGGEGNGGIIVPDLHYGRDALIGIALFLTHLAKEKKTAKQLRNSYPDYFMSKNKIELQNGFNVSKIFDAIKKKYKKQNINTDDGLKIEFETDWVHLRTSNTEPIIRIYAESNFETTAANIANRLMQDIREAMQ
;
A
#
# COMPACT_ATOMS: atom_id res chain seq x y z
N MET A 1 -34.35 41.71 14.79
CA MET A 1 -33.92 40.73 13.77
C MET A 1 -32.70 40.02 14.31
N GLN A 2 -32.84 38.78 14.75
CA GLN A 2 -31.72 37.94 15.21
C GLN A 2 -31.03 37.30 14.02
N PRO A 3 -29.72 37.20 13.94
CA PRO A 3 -29.02 36.54 12.85
C PRO A 3 -29.11 34.99 12.98
N THR A 4 -29.48 34.38 11.92
CA THR A 4 -29.79 32.97 11.71
C THR A 4 -28.63 32.03 11.99
N THR A 5 -28.93 30.95 12.71
CA THR A 5 -28.08 29.87 13.25
C THR A 5 -27.45 28.93 12.19
N VAL A 6 -27.42 29.28 10.91
CA VAL A 6 -27.01 28.40 9.82
C VAL A 6 -25.48 28.33 9.59
N ASN A 7 -24.71 29.28 10.14
CA ASN A 7 -23.28 29.40 9.78
C ASN A 7 -22.28 28.66 10.68
N LYS A 8 -22.72 28.09 11.82
CA LYS A 8 -21.77 27.40 12.74
C LYS A 8 -21.51 25.92 12.41
N GLN A 9 -22.43 25.24 11.73
CA GLN A 9 -22.24 23.84 11.36
C GLN A 9 -21.38 23.63 10.12
N ILE A 10 -21.41 24.59 9.17
CA ILE A 10 -20.60 24.51 7.94
C ILE A 10 -19.11 24.80 8.25
N VAL A 11 -18.82 25.69 9.18
CA VAL A 11 -17.44 26.02 9.57
C VAL A 11 -16.77 24.88 10.34
N ASN A 12 -17.52 24.10 11.12
CA ASN A 12 -16.97 22.95 11.84
C ASN A 12 -16.69 21.71 10.96
N PHE A 13 -17.27 21.61 9.75
CA PHE A 13 -17.01 20.48 8.85
C PHE A 13 -15.72 20.67 8.04
N ILE A 14 -15.23 21.90 7.89
CA ILE A 14 -14.02 22.25 7.14
C ILE A 14 -12.74 22.11 7.98
N LEU A 15 -12.85 22.11 9.32
CA LEU A 15 -11.69 22.07 10.24
C LEU A 15 -11.09 20.67 10.47
N TYR A 16 -11.63 19.61 9.84
CA TYR A 16 -11.26 18.23 10.21
C TYR A 16 -10.19 17.56 9.35
N SER A 17 -9.54 18.24 8.37
CA SER A 17 -8.55 17.51 7.57
C SER A 17 -7.55 18.33 6.74
N MET A 18 -7.21 19.54 7.11
CA MET A 18 -6.12 20.23 6.42
C MET A 18 -4.78 19.70 6.96
N ALA A 19 -4.04 18.96 6.12
CA ALA A 19 -2.79 18.37 6.53
C ALA A 19 -1.79 18.30 5.37
N LEU A 20 -0.54 18.65 5.66
CA LEU A 20 0.63 18.35 4.84
C LEU A 20 1.58 17.48 5.66
N ILE A 21 1.78 16.26 5.20
CA ILE A 21 2.63 15.26 5.85
C ILE A 21 3.84 15.02 4.98
N LYS A 22 5.01 15.27 5.54
CA LYS A 22 6.30 15.02 4.93
C LYS A 22 6.86 13.76 5.58
N SER A 23 6.89 12.65 4.84
CA SER A 23 7.33 11.35 5.37
C SER A 23 8.30 10.66 4.42
N ILE A 24 8.92 9.59 4.90
CA ILE A 24 9.81 8.72 4.12
C ILE A 24 9.08 8.17 2.87
N SER A 25 7.79 7.89 2.97
CA SER A 25 6.97 7.35 1.87
C SER A 25 6.47 8.43 0.91
N GLY A 26 7.00 9.65 1.00
CA GLY A 26 6.65 10.77 0.13
C GLY A 26 5.93 11.92 0.86
N ILE A 27 5.53 12.90 0.09
CA ILE A 27 4.85 14.11 0.52
C ILE A 27 3.36 13.95 0.22
N ARG A 28 2.52 13.87 1.25
CA ARG A 28 1.07 13.73 1.08
C ARG A 28 0.32 14.83 1.81
N GLY A 29 -0.85 15.18 1.29
CA GLY A 29 -1.70 16.16 1.95
C GLY A 29 -3.09 16.24 1.32
N THR A 30 -3.96 16.96 1.99
CA THR A 30 -5.26 17.33 1.42
C THR A 30 -5.07 18.39 0.34
N ILE A 31 -5.82 18.26 -0.74
CA ILE A 31 -5.77 19.21 -1.88
C ILE A 31 -6.59 20.46 -1.54
N GLY A 32 -6.04 21.62 -1.84
CA GLY A 32 -6.64 22.92 -1.53
C GLY A 32 -6.10 23.54 -0.25
N GLY A 33 -6.60 24.72 0.14
CA GLY A 33 -6.15 25.41 1.33
C GLY A 33 -4.89 26.28 1.13
N LYS A 34 -4.14 26.52 2.20
CA LYS A 34 -2.98 27.41 2.19
C LYS A 34 -1.69 26.64 1.94
N PRO A 35 -0.72 27.24 1.18
CA PRO A 35 0.62 26.69 1.03
C PRO A 35 1.28 26.41 2.38
N GLY A 36 1.93 25.24 2.49
CA GLY A 36 2.60 24.78 3.71
C GLY A 36 1.69 24.11 4.74
N GLU A 37 0.35 24.30 4.67
CA GLU A 37 -0.61 23.64 5.54
C GLU A 37 -1.25 22.41 4.88
N THR A 38 -1.29 22.38 3.55
CA THR A 38 -1.91 21.35 2.71
C THR A 38 -1.01 21.08 1.49
N LEU A 39 -1.35 20.10 0.65
CA LEU A 39 -0.68 19.87 -0.62
C LEU A 39 -1.24 20.86 -1.67
N SER A 40 -0.84 22.11 -1.58
CA SER A 40 -1.20 23.14 -2.54
C SER A 40 -0.37 23.03 -3.84
N PRO A 41 -0.79 23.70 -4.95
CA PRO A 41 0.02 23.77 -6.17
C PRO A 41 1.46 24.25 -5.94
N LEU A 42 1.68 25.20 -5.03
CA LEU A 42 3.03 25.71 -4.70
C LEU A 42 3.86 24.65 -3.96
N ASP A 43 3.22 23.86 -3.10
CA ASP A 43 3.90 22.75 -2.43
C ASP A 43 4.26 21.63 -3.43
N VAL A 44 3.39 21.33 -4.40
CA VAL A 44 3.70 20.40 -5.50
C VAL A 44 4.90 20.86 -6.29
N VAL A 45 4.98 22.15 -6.70
CA VAL A 45 6.17 22.72 -7.39
C VAL A 45 7.41 22.56 -6.52
N ARG A 46 7.36 22.99 -5.26
CA ARG A 46 8.50 22.99 -4.33
C ARG A 46 9.09 21.59 -4.16
N PHE A 47 8.26 20.61 -3.81
CA PHE A 47 8.73 19.25 -3.57
C PHE A 47 9.15 18.53 -4.85
N THR A 48 8.50 18.78 -5.97
CA THR A 48 8.91 18.25 -7.28
C THR A 48 10.25 18.83 -7.70
N ALA A 49 10.45 20.14 -7.54
CA ALA A 49 11.72 20.80 -7.87
C ALA A 49 12.87 20.28 -6.98
N ALA A 50 12.61 20.09 -5.70
CA ALA A 50 13.58 19.52 -4.77
C ALA A 50 13.96 18.08 -5.15
N PHE A 51 12.99 17.23 -5.46
CA PHE A 51 13.24 15.86 -5.86
C PHE A 51 13.98 15.76 -7.20
N GLY A 52 13.57 16.53 -8.22
CA GLY A 52 14.26 16.58 -9.51
C GLY A 52 15.71 17.05 -9.37
N THR A 53 15.96 18.03 -8.49
CA THR A 53 17.31 18.50 -8.18
C THR A 53 18.14 17.43 -7.46
N TRP A 54 17.54 16.69 -6.52
CA TRP A 54 18.18 15.57 -5.85
C TRP A 54 18.56 14.47 -6.85
N LEU A 55 17.63 14.06 -7.74
CA LEU A 55 17.90 13.06 -8.79
C LEU A 55 19.06 13.47 -9.71
N SER A 56 19.12 14.73 -10.13
CA SER A 56 20.18 15.24 -11.00
C SER A 56 21.56 15.20 -10.34
N LYS A 57 21.64 15.16 -8.99
CA LYS A 57 22.88 14.96 -8.25
C LYS A 57 23.28 13.49 -8.15
N GLN A 58 22.31 12.57 -8.17
CA GLN A 58 22.55 11.13 -8.06
C GLN A 58 22.92 10.48 -9.40
N SER A 59 22.46 11.05 -10.52
CA SER A 59 22.63 10.47 -11.85
C SER A 59 22.78 11.54 -12.93
N SER A 60 23.59 11.24 -13.93
CA SER A 60 23.64 12.02 -15.19
C SER A 60 22.48 11.71 -16.14
N ASN A 61 21.70 10.67 -15.85
CA ASN A 61 20.48 10.33 -16.59
C ASN A 61 19.38 11.32 -16.21
N ASN A 62 18.79 11.95 -17.21
CA ASN A 62 17.76 12.97 -17.02
C ASN A 62 16.33 12.48 -17.30
N LYS A 63 16.12 11.16 -17.48
CA LYS A 63 14.77 10.58 -17.64
C LYS A 63 14.12 10.37 -16.29
N ILE A 64 12.84 10.71 -16.19
CA ILE A 64 12.01 10.47 -15.01
C ILE A 64 10.63 9.97 -15.41
N ILE A 65 10.11 8.96 -14.69
CA ILE A 65 8.77 8.43 -14.92
C ILE A 65 7.77 9.17 -14.04
N VAL A 66 6.61 9.50 -14.60
CA VAL A 66 5.48 10.07 -13.84
C VAL A 66 4.22 9.26 -14.18
N GLY A 67 3.50 8.83 -13.14
CA GLY A 67 2.20 8.18 -13.27
C GLY A 67 1.28 8.55 -12.12
N ARG A 68 -0.02 8.30 -12.26
CA ARG A 68 -1.04 8.64 -11.26
C ARG A 68 -2.13 7.59 -11.14
N ASP A 69 -2.82 7.60 -10.00
CA ASP A 69 -4.08 6.87 -9.83
C ASP A 69 -5.28 7.68 -10.39
N GLY A 70 -6.49 7.16 -10.18
CA GLY A 70 -7.73 7.75 -10.68
C GLY A 70 -8.26 8.94 -9.87
N ARG A 71 -7.53 9.49 -8.90
CA ARG A 71 -7.98 10.60 -8.04
C ARG A 71 -8.38 11.83 -8.82
N ILE A 72 -9.44 12.53 -8.35
CA ILE A 72 -9.99 13.74 -8.98
C ILE A 72 -8.90 14.80 -9.21
N SER A 73 -7.98 14.96 -8.27
CA SER A 73 -6.89 15.94 -8.36
C SER A 73 -5.71 15.48 -9.24
N GLY A 74 -5.74 14.24 -9.75
CA GLY A 74 -4.61 13.59 -10.41
C GLY A 74 -4.09 14.39 -11.60
N GLU A 75 -4.95 14.79 -12.54
CA GLU A 75 -4.54 15.54 -13.74
C GLU A 75 -3.92 16.90 -13.42
N MET A 76 -4.52 17.63 -12.49
CA MET A 76 -3.99 18.93 -12.05
C MET A 76 -2.60 18.79 -11.45
N VAL A 77 -2.42 17.83 -10.52
CA VAL A 77 -1.12 17.59 -9.87
C VAL A 77 -0.09 17.09 -10.88
N GLN A 78 -0.48 16.20 -11.80
CA GLN A 78 0.39 15.70 -12.87
C GLN A 78 0.89 16.82 -13.79
N GLY A 79 0.00 17.72 -14.22
CA GLY A 79 0.40 18.86 -15.04
C GLY A 79 1.45 19.73 -14.38
N ILE A 80 1.32 20.00 -13.08
CA ILE A 80 2.28 20.76 -12.30
C ILE A 80 3.61 20.03 -12.20
N VAL A 81 3.57 18.73 -11.86
CA VAL A 81 4.78 17.89 -11.71
C VAL A 81 5.56 17.81 -13.02
N VAL A 82 4.89 17.48 -14.13
CA VAL A 82 5.51 17.38 -15.46
C VAL A 82 6.15 18.69 -15.86
N SER A 83 5.41 19.80 -15.74
CA SER A 83 5.93 21.13 -16.12
C SER A 83 7.12 21.54 -15.25
N THR A 84 7.08 21.24 -13.94
CA THR A 84 8.19 21.55 -13.02
C THR A 84 9.45 20.74 -13.35
N LEU A 85 9.31 19.45 -13.65
CA LEU A 85 10.43 18.59 -14.04
C LEU A 85 11.04 19.03 -15.37
N ASN A 86 10.22 19.37 -16.37
CA ASN A 86 10.71 19.92 -17.63
C ASN A 86 11.42 21.25 -17.44
N ALA A 87 10.94 22.11 -16.55
CA ALA A 87 11.61 23.36 -16.19
C ALA A 87 12.98 23.16 -15.51
N LEU A 88 13.23 21.99 -14.91
CA LEU A 88 14.54 21.60 -14.37
C LEU A 88 15.47 20.99 -15.44
N GLY A 89 15.02 20.82 -16.69
CA GLY A 89 15.77 20.15 -17.75
C GLY A 89 15.66 18.63 -17.75
N LEU A 90 14.70 18.07 -16.98
CA LEU A 90 14.47 16.63 -16.93
C LEU A 90 13.45 16.20 -18.00
N ASN A 91 13.72 15.06 -18.64
CA ASN A 91 12.85 14.46 -19.64
C ASN A 91 11.82 13.56 -18.95
N VAL A 92 10.55 13.91 -19.05
CA VAL A 92 9.45 13.17 -18.44
C VAL A 92 8.91 12.14 -19.43
N ILE A 93 8.85 10.89 -18.98
CA ILE A 93 8.07 9.82 -19.60
C ILE A 93 6.81 9.64 -18.74
N ASP A 94 5.70 10.04 -19.28
CA ASP A 94 4.39 10.05 -18.62
C ASP A 94 3.62 8.77 -18.96
N VAL A 95 3.37 7.94 -17.94
CA VAL A 95 2.56 6.72 -18.06
C VAL A 95 1.08 6.97 -17.73
N ASP A 96 0.69 8.23 -17.47
CA ASP A 96 -0.67 8.70 -17.23
C ASP A 96 -1.39 7.91 -16.10
N LEU A 97 -2.64 7.48 -16.33
CA LEU A 97 -3.36 6.57 -15.43
C LEU A 97 -2.63 5.24 -15.33
N SER A 98 -2.20 4.89 -14.13
CA SER A 98 -1.36 3.73 -13.91
C SER A 98 -1.59 3.16 -12.49
N THR A 99 -0.91 2.07 -12.19
CA THR A 99 -0.82 1.51 -10.84
C THR A 99 0.55 1.85 -10.25
N THR A 100 0.66 1.88 -8.91
CA THR A 100 1.96 2.05 -8.24
C THR A 100 2.99 1.05 -8.77
N PRO A 101 2.75 -0.28 -8.78
CA PRO A 101 3.74 -1.23 -9.27
C PRO A 101 4.08 -1.06 -10.76
N THR A 102 3.13 -0.64 -11.59
CA THR A 102 3.42 -0.38 -13.01
C THR A 102 4.39 0.80 -13.18
N VAL A 103 4.25 1.86 -12.39
CA VAL A 103 5.19 3.01 -12.43
C VAL A 103 6.56 2.57 -11.94
N GLU A 104 6.65 1.77 -10.89
CA GLU A 104 7.89 1.19 -10.37
C GLU A 104 8.62 0.37 -11.43
N MET A 105 7.90 -0.53 -12.11
CA MET A 105 8.43 -1.32 -13.22
C MET A 105 8.85 -0.45 -14.42
N ALA A 106 8.08 0.60 -14.75
CA ALA A 106 8.41 1.52 -15.84
C ALA A 106 9.74 2.26 -15.60
N VAL A 107 10.07 2.61 -14.35
CA VAL A 107 11.38 3.20 -14.00
C VAL A 107 12.52 2.28 -14.44
N VAL A 108 12.38 0.98 -14.18
CA VAL A 108 13.39 -0.03 -14.54
C VAL A 108 13.44 -0.28 -16.06
N PHE A 109 12.28 -0.45 -16.71
CA PHE A 109 12.18 -0.69 -18.16
C PHE A 109 12.78 0.44 -18.99
N GLU A 110 12.46 1.68 -18.61
CA GLU A 110 12.94 2.87 -19.30
C GLU A 110 14.37 3.26 -18.87
N LYS A 111 14.93 2.54 -17.90
CA LYS A 111 16.23 2.87 -17.27
C LYS A 111 16.24 4.35 -16.83
N ALA A 112 15.17 4.80 -16.17
CA ALA A 112 15.03 6.17 -15.71
C ALA A 112 15.87 6.44 -14.46
N ALA A 113 16.18 7.70 -14.18
CA ALA A 113 16.88 8.09 -12.95
C ALA A 113 16.02 7.87 -11.69
N GLY A 114 14.69 7.89 -11.87
CA GLY A 114 13.70 7.67 -10.83
C GLY A 114 12.29 7.92 -11.33
N GLY A 115 11.35 8.04 -10.40
CA GLY A 115 9.95 8.27 -10.74
C GLY A 115 9.16 9.01 -9.67
N ILE A 116 7.99 9.49 -10.05
CA ILE A 116 6.98 10.05 -9.13
C ILE A 116 5.64 9.39 -9.41
N ILE A 117 5.03 8.84 -8.35
CA ILE A 117 3.68 8.32 -8.40
C ILE A 117 2.76 9.29 -7.66
N LEU A 118 1.70 9.73 -8.35
CA LEU A 118 0.72 10.67 -7.82
C LEU A 118 -0.48 9.89 -7.29
N THR A 119 -0.41 9.54 -6.01
CA THR A 119 -1.42 8.77 -5.31
C THR A 119 -1.28 8.91 -3.80
N ALA A 120 -2.39 8.97 -3.09
CA ALA A 120 -2.43 8.86 -1.64
C ALA A 120 -2.90 7.47 -1.17
N SER A 121 -2.77 6.43 -2.04
CA SER A 121 -3.19 5.05 -1.75
C SER A 121 -4.62 5.00 -1.19
N HIS A 122 -4.83 4.42 -0.04
CA HIS A 122 -6.11 4.26 0.64
C HIS A 122 -6.66 5.50 1.37
N ASN A 123 -5.98 6.65 1.32
CA ASN A 123 -6.54 7.87 1.89
C ASN A 123 -7.78 8.33 1.13
N PRO A 124 -8.74 9.04 1.77
CA PRO A 124 -9.94 9.56 1.13
C PRO A 124 -9.66 10.45 -0.10
N LYS A 125 -10.69 10.73 -0.89
CA LYS A 125 -10.60 11.42 -2.20
C LYS A 125 -10.00 12.83 -2.14
N GLU A 126 -10.06 13.48 -0.98
CA GLU A 126 -9.52 14.82 -0.74
C GLU A 126 -7.98 14.84 -0.68
N TRP A 127 -7.36 13.68 -0.50
CA TRP A 127 -5.91 13.53 -0.40
C TRP A 127 -5.26 13.25 -1.74
N ASN A 128 -4.00 13.71 -1.89
CA ASN A 128 -3.06 13.23 -2.90
C ASN A 128 -1.65 13.22 -2.33
N ALA A 129 -0.69 12.63 -3.06
CA ALA A 129 0.69 12.61 -2.63
C ALA A 129 1.65 12.52 -3.82
N LEU A 130 2.90 12.89 -3.56
CA LEU A 130 4.07 12.62 -4.39
C LEU A 130 4.83 11.47 -3.74
N LYS A 131 4.69 10.25 -4.22
CA LYS A 131 5.51 9.10 -3.84
C LYS A 131 6.75 9.09 -4.74
N LEU A 132 7.95 9.06 -4.14
CA LEU A 132 9.21 9.28 -4.83
C LEU A 132 9.98 7.96 -5.00
N LEU A 133 10.42 7.67 -6.22
CA LEU A 133 11.13 6.45 -6.58
C LEU A 133 12.58 6.73 -6.98
N ASN A 134 13.48 5.84 -6.57
CA ASN A 134 14.87 5.80 -7.03
C ASN A 134 15.00 5.09 -8.41
N SER A 135 16.21 4.97 -8.93
CA SER A 135 16.49 4.33 -10.23
C SER A 135 16.19 2.84 -10.30
N ASN A 136 15.99 2.19 -9.16
CA ASN A 136 15.58 0.77 -9.11
C ASN A 136 14.04 0.59 -9.12
N GLY A 137 13.27 1.68 -9.25
CA GLY A 137 11.82 1.65 -9.12
C GLY A 137 11.32 1.44 -7.69
N GLU A 138 12.15 1.67 -6.68
CA GLU A 138 11.82 1.51 -5.27
C GLU A 138 11.60 2.87 -4.62
N PHE A 139 10.79 2.92 -3.56
CA PHE A 139 10.68 4.15 -2.77
C PHE A 139 12.04 4.58 -2.23
N ILE A 140 12.30 5.89 -2.24
CA ILE A 140 13.53 6.45 -1.70
C ILE A 140 13.67 6.14 -0.21
N SER A 141 14.91 6.05 0.26
CA SER A 141 15.20 5.81 1.68
C SER A 141 14.87 7.01 2.56
N ALA A 142 14.85 6.79 3.88
CA ALA A 142 14.70 7.88 4.85
C ALA A 142 15.79 8.96 4.72
N ALA A 143 17.01 8.54 4.43
CA ALA A 143 18.15 9.46 4.25
C ALA A 143 17.94 10.31 2.98
N ASP A 144 17.57 9.68 1.87
CA ASP A 144 17.27 10.37 0.61
C ASP A 144 16.10 11.36 0.77
N GLY A 145 15.03 10.93 1.46
CA GLY A 145 13.87 11.78 1.77
C GLY A 145 14.27 13.01 2.60
N ALA A 146 15.17 12.85 3.56
CA ALA A 146 15.69 13.97 4.35
C ALA A 146 16.48 14.97 3.49
N GLU A 147 17.28 14.48 2.52
CA GLU A 147 17.99 15.35 1.57
C GLU A 147 17.02 16.13 0.68
N VAL A 148 15.98 15.46 0.14
CA VAL A 148 14.94 16.12 -0.66
C VAL A 148 14.23 17.20 0.15
N LEU A 149 13.86 16.91 1.40
CA LEU A 149 13.23 17.90 2.28
C LEU A 149 14.14 19.09 2.58
N ALA A 150 15.44 18.85 2.81
CA ALA A 150 16.41 19.91 3.06
C ALA A 150 16.60 20.85 1.83
N ILE A 151 16.50 20.29 0.61
CA ILE A 151 16.50 21.08 -0.63
C ILE A 151 15.22 21.92 -0.70
N ALA A 152 14.06 21.31 -0.42
CA ALA A 152 12.77 22.00 -0.46
C ALA A 152 12.65 23.13 0.57
N GLU A 153 13.15 22.93 1.80
CA GLU A 153 13.10 23.94 2.88
C GLU A 153 13.92 25.19 2.56
N LYS A 154 15.02 25.04 1.83
CA LYS A 154 15.92 26.13 1.46
C LYS A 154 15.63 26.69 0.06
N ASP A 155 14.61 26.18 -0.65
CA ASP A 155 14.36 26.45 -2.07
C ASP A 155 15.65 26.35 -2.93
N ASN A 156 16.52 25.37 -2.60
CA ASN A 156 17.85 25.21 -3.20
C ASN A 156 17.78 24.41 -4.51
N TYR A 157 17.07 24.95 -5.48
CA TYR A 157 16.93 24.43 -6.84
C TYR A 157 17.04 25.57 -7.85
N THR A 158 17.47 25.25 -9.08
CA THR A 158 17.60 26.22 -10.16
C THR A 158 16.95 25.66 -11.40
N PHE A 159 16.06 26.43 -12.02
CA PHE A 159 15.42 26.06 -13.27
C PHE A 159 16.34 26.25 -14.46
N ALA A 160 16.16 25.45 -15.48
CA ALA A 160 16.95 25.45 -16.69
C ALA A 160 16.66 26.70 -17.57
N LEU A 161 17.67 27.12 -18.34
CA LEU A 161 17.46 28.11 -19.39
C LEU A 161 16.59 27.51 -20.52
N VAL A 162 15.95 28.34 -21.33
CA VAL A 162 14.98 27.96 -22.37
C VAL A 162 15.51 26.87 -23.32
N ASP A 163 16.78 26.94 -23.68
CA ASP A 163 17.44 25.96 -24.58
C ASP A 163 17.82 24.64 -23.90
N LYS A 164 17.55 24.51 -22.61
CA LYS A 164 17.87 23.34 -21.76
C LYS A 164 16.65 22.75 -21.08
N LEU A 165 15.45 23.19 -21.48
CA LEU A 165 14.20 22.60 -20.96
C LEU A 165 14.11 21.12 -21.32
N GLY A 166 13.54 20.31 -20.42
CA GLY A 166 13.28 18.91 -20.67
C GLY A 166 12.07 18.69 -21.59
N ASN A 167 11.94 17.46 -22.08
CA ASN A 167 10.85 17.04 -22.94
C ASN A 167 9.80 16.23 -22.17
N HIS A 168 8.58 16.24 -22.69
CA HIS A 168 7.48 15.40 -22.21
C HIS A 168 7.07 14.41 -23.31
N THR A 169 7.09 13.12 -22.99
CA THR A 169 6.64 12.03 -23.85
C THR A 169 5.67 11.13 -23.10
N LYS A 170 4.73 10.49 -23.79
CA LYS A 170 3.80 9.51 -23.21
C LYS A 170 4.25 8.10 -23.52
N ASN A 171 4.21 7.22 -22.51
CA ASN A 171 4.32 5.77 -22.68
C ASN A 171 2.97 5.14 -22.33
N THR A 172 2.25 4.66 -23.34
CA THR A 172 0.92 4.05 -23.21
C THR A 172 0.99 2.52 -23.08
N THR A 173 2.18 1.94 -23.03
CA THR A 173 2.38 0.48 -23.01
C THR A 173 2.95 -0.04 -21.70
N ALA A 174 3.16 0.82 -20.69
CA ALA A 174 3.78 0.43 -19.43
C ALA A 174 3.00 -0.68 -18.70
N LEU A 175 1.67 -0.59 -18.66
CA LEU A 175 0.83 -1.64 -18.05
C LEU A 175 0.94 -2.98 -18.82
N GLN A 176 0.92 -2.95 -20.14
CA GLN A 176 1.05 -4.15 -20.95
C GLN A 176 2.42 -4.81 -20.78
N GLN A 177 3.50 -4.01 -20.64
CA GLN A 177 4.83 -4.53 -20.34
C GLN A 177 4.86 -5.18 -18.94
N HIS A 178 4.27 -4.54 -17.93
CA HIS A 178 4.17 -5.10 -16.58
C HIS A 178 3.37 -6.42 -16.58
N ILE A 179 2.20 -6.46 -17.23
CA ILE A 179 1.40 -7.68 -17.37
C ILE A 179 2.18 -8.75 -18.12
N HIS A 180 2.97 -8.39 -19.14
CA HIS A 180 3.82 -9.33 -19.87
C HIS A 180 4.84 -10.02 -18.96
N GLU A 181 5.50 -9.27 -18.07
CA GLU A 181 6.43 -9.85 -17.09
C GLU A 181 5.70 -10.79 -16.12
N ILE A 182 4.50 -10.39 -15.64
CA ILE A 182 3.68 -11.23 -14.74
C ILE A 182 3.31 -12.56 -15.39
N ILE A 183 2.76 -12.56 -16.60
CA ILE A 183 2.31 -13.81 -17.25
C ILE A 183 3.47 -14.72 -17.67
N ASN A 184 4.67 -14.18 -17.83
CA ASN A 184 5.89 -14.93 -18.12
C ASN A 184 6.70 -15.28 -16.85
N TYR A 185 6.27 -14.84 -15.67
CA TYR A 185 6.94 -15.20 -14.43
C TYR A 185 6.81 -16.71 -14.18
N SER A 186 7.92 -17.36 -13.89
CA SER A 186 8.04 -18.82 -13.83
C SER A 186 7.05 -19.53 -12.90
N LEU A 187 6.51 -18.81 -11.90
CA LEU A 187 5.53 -19.35 -10.96
C LEU A 187 4.07 -19.08 -11.39
N VAL A 188 3.81 -18.41 -12.49
CA VAL A 188 2.47 -18.16 -13.05
C VAL A 188 2.16 -19.18 -14.12
N ASP A 189 1.07 -19.94 -13.94
CA ASP A 189 0.64 -21.01 -14.85
C ASP A 189 -0.63 -20.59 -15.62
N VAL A 190 -0.44 -19.78 -16.66
CA VAL A 190 -1.56 -19.27 -17.50
C VAL A 190 -2.42 -20.39 -18.09
N PRO A 191 -1.86 -21.48 -18.68
CA PRO A 191 -2.64 -22.59 -19.19
C PRO A 191 -3.55 -23.22 -18.11
N LEU A 192 -3.04 -23.36 -16.90
CA LEU A 192 -3.80 -23.96 -15.79
C LEU A 192 -4.92 -23.05 -15.29
N ILE A 193 -4.65 -21.74 -15.16
CA ILE A 193 -5.66 -20.74 -14.82
C ILE A 193 -6.78 -20.75 -15.86
N LYS A 194 -6.44 -20.68 -17.14
CA LYS A 194 -7.40 -20.71 -18.25
C LYS A 194 -8.27 -21.96 -18.23
N LYS A 195 -7.70 -23.12 -17.89
CA LYS A 195 -8.43 -24.40 -17.78
C LYS A 195 -9.48 -24.40 -16.66
N ARG A 196 -9.26 -23.66 -15.58
CA ARG A 196 -10.19 -23.56 -14.43
C ARG A 196 -11.45 -22.78 -14.75
N LYS A 197 -11.43 -21.88 -15.74
CA LYS A 197 -12.58 -21.07 -16.18
C LYS A 197 -13.18 -20.27 -15.02
N PHE A 198 -12.34 -19.55 -14.26
CA PHE A 198 -12.78 -18.72 -13.16
C PHE A 198 -13.78 -17.65 -13.58
N LYS A 199 -14.81 -17.43 -12.76
CA LYS A 199 -15.69 -16.26 -12.82
C LYS A 199 -15.34 -15.36 -11.64
N ILE A 200 -15.00 -14.09 -11.92
CA ILE A 200 -14.41 -13.19 -10.94
C ILE A 200 -15.18 -11.87 -10.86
N VAL A 201 -15.43 -11.40 -9.65
CA VAL A 201 -15.93 -10.04 -9.39
C VAL A 201 -14.77 -9.19 -8.88
N VAL A 202 -14.57 -8.01 -9.47
CA VAL A 202 -13.51 -7.06 -9.12
C VAL A 202 -14.14 -5.80 -8.55
N ASP A 203 -13.74 -5.38 -7.37
CA ASP A 203 -14.01 -4.03 -6.85
C ASP A 203 -12.80 -3.13 -7.14
N ALA A 204 -12.97 -2.20 -8.07
CA ALA A 204 -11.93 -1.33 -8.57
C ALA A 204 -11.89 0.05 -7.89
N ILE A 205 -12.76 0.27 -6.93
CA ILE A 205 -12.85 1.51 -6.12
C ILE A 205 -12.76 2.82 -6.93
N ASN A 206 -13.34 2.85 -8.14
CA ASN A 206 -13.35 4.00 -9.05
C ASN A 206 -11.95 4.56 -9.38
N SER A 207 -10.95 3.69 -9.48
CA SER A 207 -9.56 4.06 -9.75
C SER A 207 -8.86 3.06 -10.68
N SER A 208 -7.54 2.96 -10.59
CA SER A 208 -6.68 2.22 -11.54
C SER A 208 -6.99 0.72 -11.63
N GLY A 209 -7.57 0.12 -10.60
CA GLY A 209 -8.04 -1.27 -10.63
C GLY A 209 -9.07 -1.56 -11.73
N ALA A 210 -9.82 -0.53 -12.20
CA ALA A 210 -10.89 -0.66 -13.17
C ALA A 210 -10.41 -1.11 -14.57
N PHE A 211 -9.17 -0.82 -14.91
CA PHE A 211 -8.56 -1.27 -16.16
C PHE A 211 -7.43 -2.28 -15.93
N ALA A 212 -6.58 -2.07 -14.91
CA ALA A 212 -5.40 -2.90 -14.70
C ALA A 212 -5.76 -4.35 -14.34
N VAL A 213 -6.73 -4.56 -13.44
CA VAL A 213 -7.11 -5.93 -13.03
C VAL A 213 -7.82 -6.68 -14.16
N PRO A 214 -8.83 -6.13 -14.87
CA PRO A 214 -9.43 -6.81 -16.02
C PRO A 214 -8.44 -7.12 -17.15
N GLU A 215 -7.48 -6.24 -17.46
CA GLU A 215 -6.45 -6.52 -18.47
C GLU A 215 -5.55 -7.69 -18.07
N LEU A 216 -5.12 -7.74 -16.81
CA LEU A 216 -4.38 -8.88 -16.27
C LEU A 216 -5.20 -10.18 -16.36
N LEU A 217 -6.47 -10.16 -15.90
CA LEU A 217 -7.32 -11.35 -15.91
C LEU A 217 -7.53 -11.89 -17.34
N LYS A 218 -7.71 -11.02 -18.32
CA LYS A 218 -7.77 -11.39 -19.73
C LYS A 218 -6.45 -12.02 -20.23
N ALA A 219 -5.32 -11.45 -19.87
CA ALA A 219 -4.01 -11.99 -20.19
C ALA A 219 -3.76 -13.36 -19.55
N LEU A 220 -4.32 -13.60 -18.36
CA LEU A 220 -4.32 -14.90 -17.68
C LEU A 220 -5.33 -15.91 -18.32
N GLY A 221 -6.07 -15.51 -19.35
CA GLY A 221 -6.97 -16.38 -20.11
C GLY A 221 -8.39 -16.48 -19.56
N ILE A 222 -8.80 -15.58 -18.66
CA ILE A 222 -10.18 -15.47 -18.19
C ILE A 222 -10.99 -14.72 -19.25
N LYS A 223 -12.18 -15.22 -19.56
CA LYS A 223 -13.04 -14.61 -20.56
C LYS A 223 -13.63 -13.29 -20.06
N ASP A 224 -13.77 -12.33 -20.94
CA ASP A 224 -14.35 -11.01 -20.62
C ASP A 224 -15.75 -11.11 -19.97
N ALA A 225 -16.58 -12.04 -20.45
CA ALA A 225 -17.91 -12.29 -19.90
C ALA A 225 -17.92 -12.88 -18.46
N ASP A 226 -16.78 -13.39 -18.00
CA ASP A 226 -16.61 -13.97 -16.68
C ASP A 226 -15.93 -12.98 -15.70
N ILE A 227 -15.65 -11.74 -16.15
CA ILE A 227 -15.08 -10.64 -15.36
C ILE A 227 -16.17 -9.60 -15.10
N ILE A 228 -16.56 -9.42 -13.84
CA ILE A 228 -17.56 -8.43 -13.42
C ILE A 228 -16.84 -7.34 -12.63
N VAL A 229 -16.94 -6.09 -13.07
CA VAL A 229 -16.28 -4.97 -12.40
C VAL A 229 -17.31 -4.12 -11.67
N LEU A 230 -17.14 -4.00 -10.37
CA LEU A 230 -17.81 -3.02 -9.51
C LEU A 230 -16.96 -1.76 -9.45
N ASN A 231 -17.62 -0.60 -9.34
CA ASN A 231 -16.95 0.68 -9.20
C ASN A 231 -15.91 0.93 -10.30
N GLY A 232 -16.24 0.53 -11.56
CA GLY A 232 -15.33 0.51 -12.70
C GLY A 232 -15.15 1.86 -13.41
N GLU A 233 -15.80 2.94 -13.00
CA GLU A 233 -15.59 4.27 -13.56
C GLU A 233 -14.34 4.92 -12.93
N VAL A 234 -13.32 5.22 -13.72
CA VAL A 234 -12.09 5.87 -13.25
C VAL A 234 -12.33 7.37 -13.07
N ASN A 235 -13.00 7.76 -12.01
CA ASN A 235 -13.37 9.14 -11.73
C ASN A 235 -12.93 9.66 -10.35
N GLY A 236 -12.28 8.82 -9.54
CA GLY A 236 -11.79 9.15 -8.20
C GLY A 236 -12.86 9.45 -7.16
N LYS A 237 -14.14 9.23 -7.50
CA LYS A 237 -15.27 9.35 -6.57
C LYS A 237 -15.49 8.00 -5.88
N PHE A 238 -14.58 7.62 -5.00
CA PHE A 238 -14.59 6.32 -4.34
C PHE A 238 -15.96 5.97 -3.76
N ALA A 239 -16.50 4.82 -4.16
CA ALA A 239 -17.84 4.37 -3.77
C ALA A 239 -17.95 4.03 -2.27
N HIS A 240 -16.84 3.67 -1.66
CA HIS A 240 -16.71 3.43 -0.21
C HIS A 240 -15.32 3.88 0.25
N ASN A 241 -14.98 3.66 1.52
CA ASN A 241 -13.61 3.90 2.00
C ASN A 241 -12.63 3.06 1.17
N PRO A 242 -11.59 3.65 0.57
CA PRO A 242 -10.73 2.96 -0.39
C PRO A 242 -9.74 1.96 0.23
N GLU A 243 -9.73 1.80 1.54
CA GLU A 243 -8.98 0.72 2.18
C GLU A 243 -9.75 -0.60 2.09
N PRO A 244 -9.19 -1.68 1.51
CA PRO A 244 -9.90 -2.94 1.29
C PRO A 244 -9.99 -3.76 2.59
N LEU A 245 -10.70 -3.22 3.58
CA LEU A 245 -10.96 -3.85 4.87
C LEU A 245 -12.37 -4.48 4.90
N PRO A 246 -12.59 -5.47 5.78
CA PRO A 246 -13.85 -6.20 5.88
C PRO A 246 -15.12 -5.35 5.88
N GLN A 247 -15.12 -4.27 6.65
CA GLN A 247 -16.27 -3.36 6.79
C GLN A 247 -16.62 -2.58 5.51
N HIS A 248 -15.72 -2.54 4.52
CA HIS A 248 -15.90 -1.79 3.28
C HIS A 248 -16.26 -2.68 2.08
N LEU A 249 -16.17 -4.01 2.22
CA LEU A 249 -16.31 -4.97 1.12
C LEU A 249 -17.68 -5.65 1.04
N THR A 250 -18.68 -5.18 1.78
CA THR A 250 -20.04 -5.79 1.80
C THR A 250 -20.66 -5.88 0.39
N ALA A 251 -20.48 -4.86 -0.45
CA ALA A 251 -21.00 -4.85 -1.82
C ALA A 251 -20.34 -5.95 -2.67
N LEU A 252 -19.03 -6.11 -2.56
CA LEU A 252 -18.27 -7.17 -3.24
C LEU A 252 -18.70 -8.55 -2.78
N CYS A 253 -18.83 -8.77 -1.46
CA CYS A 253 -19.31 -10.05 -0.89
C CYS A 253 -20.69 -10.44 -1.43
N ASN A 254 -21.60 -9.48 -1.48
CA ASN A 254 -22.96 -9.69 -2.00
C ASN A 254 -22.95 -9.99 -3.50
N GLU A 255 -22.14 -9.29 -4.29
CA GLU A 255 -22.10 -9.50 -5.73
C GLU A 255 -21.45 -10.84 -6.08
N VAL A 256 -20.40 -11.29 -5.36
CA VAL A 256 -19.81 -12.63 -5.51
C VAL A 256 -20.91 -13.71 -5.36
N ASN A 257 -21.72 -13.63 -4.30
CA ASN A 257 -22.81 -14.56 -4.07
C ASN A 257 -23.88 -14.49 -5.18
N LYS A 258 -24.31 -13.29 -5.55
CA LYS A 258 -25.33 -13.06 -6.57
C LYS A 258 -24.92 -13.61 -7.93
N GLN A 259 -23.66 -13.38 -8.31
CA GLN A 259 -23.09 -13.82 -9.58
C GLN A 259 -22.65 -15.28 -9.55
N LYS A 260 -22.65 -15.94 -8.39
CA LYS A 260 -22.05 -17.27 -8.17
C LYS A 260 -20.61 -17.29 -8.71
N ALA A 261 -19.84 -16.28 -8.37
CA ALA A 261 -18.46 -16.14 -8.80
C ALA A 261 -17.55 -17.05 -7.95
N ASP A 262 -16.43 -17.47 -8.54
CA ASP A 262 -15.43 -18.30 -7.86
C ASP A 262 -14.57 -17.47 -6.89
N LEU A 263 -14.48 -16.16 -7.13
CA LEU A 263 -13.62 -15.26 -6.37
C LEU A 263 -14.07 -13.80 -6.50
N GLY A 264 -13.98 -13.07 -5.39
CA GLY A 264 -13.98 -11.60 -5.38
C GLY A 264 -12.57 -11.06 -5.19
N ILE A 265 -12.24 -9.99 -5.89
CA ILE A 265 -10.96 -9.26 -5.81
C ILE A 265 -11.24 -7.82 -5.46
N ALA A 266 -10.67 -7.31 -4.38
CA ALA A 266 -10.66 -5.89 -4.05
C ALA A 266 -9.24 -5.36 -4.06
N VAL A 267 -9.04 -4.19 -4.68
CA VAL A 267 -7.78 -3.45 -4.68
C VAL A 267 -7.99 -2.04 -4.15
N ASP A 268 -6.92 -1.39 -3.70
CA ASP A 268 -6.95 0.02 -3.38
C ASP A 268 -6.71 0.90 -4.63
N PRO A 269 -6.83 2.23 -4.54
CA PRO A 269 -6.81 3.12 -5.70
C PRO A 269 -5.60 3.01 -6.63
N ASP A 270 -4.44 2.66 -6.10
CA ASP A 270 -3.18 2.53 -6.84
C ASP A 270 -2.68 1.09 -6.98
N VAL A 271 -3.52 0.10 -6.61
CA VAL A 271 -3.36 -1.34 -6.88
C VAL A 271 -2.08 -1.93 -6.24
N ASP A 272 -1.70 -1.39 -5.08
CA ASP A 272 -0.59 -1.92 -4.28
C ASP A 272 -1.07 -2.82 -3.14
N ARG A 273 -2.40 -2.84 -2.84
CA ARG A 273 -3.05 -3.71 -1.85
C ARG A 273 -4.11 -4.59 -2.49
N LEU A 274 -4.29 -5.76 -1.89
CA LEU A 274 -5.14 -6.82 -2.42
C LEU A 274 -5.89 -7.54 -1.30
N CYS A 275 -7.19 -7.70 -1.45
CA CYS A 275 -8.01 -8.54 -0.59
C CYS A 275 -8.90 -9.45 -1.43
N PHE A 276 -9.07 -10.69 -1.00
CA PHE A 276 -9.92 -11.66 -1.67
C PHE A 276 -11.21 -11.92 -0.89
N VAL A 277 -12.27 -12.24 -1.63
CA VAL A 277 -13.57 -12.74 -1.13
C VAL A 277 -13.79 -14.12 -1.70
N CYS A 278 -14.14 -15.07 -0.83
CA CYS A 278 -14.39 -16.46 -1.20
C CYS A 278 -15.71 -16.61 -1.99
N GLU A 279 -15.87 -17.73 -2.67
CA GLU A 279 -17.04 -18.08 -3.48
C GLU A 279 -18.37 -18.09 -2.71
N ASP A 280 -18.33 -18.25 -1.37
CA ASP A 280 -19.50 -18.17 -0.49
C ASP A 280 -19.77 -16.75 0.04
N GLY A 281 -19.05 -15.74 -0.47
CA GLY A 281 -19.14 -14.34 -0.03
C GLY A 281 -18.46 -14.06 1.30
N SER A 282 -17.83 -15.04 1.94
CA SER A 282 -17.01 -14.80 3.14
C SER A 282 -15.66 -14.19 2.75
N LEU A 283 -15.06 -13.45 3.67
CA LEU A 283 -13.75 -12.84 3.43
C LEU A 283 -12.64 -13.89 3.48
N PHE A 284 -11.76 -13.89 2.50
CA PHE A 284 -10.47 -14.55 2.61
C PHE A 284 -9.58 -13.77 3.59
N GLY A 285 -9.67 -12.46 3.55
CA GLY A 285 -9.04 -11.49 4.43
C GLY A 285 -7.72 -10.95 3.89
N GLU A 286 -7.48 -9.66 4.13
CA GLU A 286 -6.28 -8.95 3.66
C GLU A 286 -4.98 -9.54 4.24
N GLU A 287 -5.00 -9.92 5.52
CA GLU A 287 -3.85 -10.54 6.20
C GLU A 287 -3.47 -11.89 5.56
N TYR A 288 -4.46 -12.68 5.14
CA TYR A 288 -4.26 -14.00 4.55
C TYR A 288 -3.92 -13.98 3.06
N THR A 289 -4.05 -12.84 2.42
CA THR A 289 -3.64 -12.65 1.01
C THR A 289 -2.14 -12.96 0.86
N LEU A 290 -1.31 -12.33 1.68
CA LEU A 290 0.14 -12.60 1.69
C LEU A 290 0.44 -14.06 2.11
N VAL A 291 -0.27 -14.59 3.11
CA VAL A 291 -0.07 -15.97 3.60
C VAL A 291 -0.29 -16.98 2.49
N ALA A 292 -1.38 -16.85 1.73
CA ALA A 292 -1.70 -17.79 0.65
C ALA A 292 -0.74 -17.71 -0.54
N VAL A 293 -0.33 -16.51 -0.91
CA VAL A 293 0.66 -16.33 -1.98
C VAL A 293 2.03 -16.84 -1.54
N ALA A 294 2.43 -16.58 -0.28
CA ALA A 294 3.67 -17.08 0.28
C ALA A 294 3.68 -18.61 0.39
N ASP A 295 2.58 -19.24 0.81
CA ASP A 295 2.45 -20.71 0.84
C ASP A 295 2.74 -21.29 -0.55
N TYR A 296 2.13 -20.70 -1.60
CA TYR A 296 2.38 -21.15 -2.96
C TYR A 296 3.84 -20.96 -3.41
N VAL A 297 4.43 -19.80 -3.16
CA VAL A 297 5.84 -19.53 -3.52
C VAL A 297 6.77 -20.51 -2.79
N LEU A 298 6.54 -20.74 -1.50
CA LEU A 298 7.35 -21.65 -0.67
C LEU A 298 7.18 -23.13 -1.05
N GLN A 299 6.04 -23.53 -1.62
CA GLN A 299 5.87 -24.87 -2.24
C GLN A 299 6.78 -25.06 -3.46
N GLN A 300 7.06 -24.00 -4.20
CA GLN A 300 7.87 -24.07 -5.41
C GLN A 300 9.37 -23.89 -5.13
N ARG A 301 9.71 -23.09 -4.11
CA ARG A 301 11.09 -22.85 -3.68
C ARG A 301 11.19 -22.55 -2.19
N LYS A 302 12.11 -23.23 -1.52
CA LYS A 302 12.42 -22.94 -0.12
C LYS A 302 13.10 -21.57 0.01
N GLY A 303 12.76 -20.80 1.04
CA GLY A 303 13.40 -19.53 1.31
C GLY A 303 12.82 -18.81 2.52
N ASN A 304 13.36 -17.63 2.78
CA ASN A 304 12.94 -16.78 3.88
C ASN A 304 11.76 -15.90 3.47
N THR A 305 10.95 -15.51 4.45
CA THR A 305 9.86 -14.54 4.24
C THR A 305 10.00 -13.35 5.19
N VAL A 306 9.44 -12.22 4.78
CA VAL A 306 9.41 -11.00 5.57
C VAL A 306 8.01 -10.41 5.58
N SER A 307 7.53 -9.99 6.74
CA SER A 307 6.40 -9.04 6.80
C SER A 307 6.67 -7.96 7.85
N ASN A 308 5.81 -6.93 7.86
CA ASN A 308 5.91 -5.97 8.93
C ASN A 308 5.47 -6.57 10.27
N ILE A 309 5.95 -6.00 11.35
CA ILE A 309 5.76 -6.49 12.72
C ILE A 309 4.30 -6.55 13.18
N SER A 310 3.39 -5.80 12.51
CA SER A 310 1.95 -5.79 12.79
C SER A 310 1.15 -6.84 12.00
N SER A 311 1.77 -7.61 11.10
CA SER A 311 1.11 -8.63 10.27
C SER A 311 0.82 -9.89 11.08
N THR A 312 -0.13 -10.69 10.58
CA THR A 312 -0.51 -11.97 11.19
C THR A 312 0.68 -12.93 11.31
N ARG A 313 0.72 -13.68 12.41
CA ARG A 313 1.71 -14.75 12.61
C ARG A 313 1.53 -15.94 11.66
N ALA A 314 0.39 -16.04 10.98
CA ALA A 314 0.13 -17.12 10.04
C ALA A 314 1.22 -17.22 8.95
N LEU A 315 1.82 -16.09 8.52
CA LEU A 315 2.95 -16.10 7.59
C LEU A 315 4.18 -16.80 8.21
N LYS A 316 4.47 -16.54 9.48
CA LYS A 316 5.56 -17.23 10.21
C LYS A 316 5.34 -18.74 10.24
N ASP A 317 4.11 -19.16 10.56
CA ASP A 317 3.77 -20.58 10.66
C ASP A 317 3.93 -21.30 9.32
N ILE A 318 3.45 -20.69 8.23
CA ILE A 318 3.62 -21.24 6.87
C ILE A 318 5.10 -21.29 6.47
N THR A 319 5.86 -20.25 6.79
CA THR A 319 7.30 -20.21 6.48
C THR A 319 8.06 -21.35 7.18
N LEU A 320 7.80 -21.55 8.46
CA LEU A 320 8.41 -22.62 9.25
C LEU A 320 7.97 -24.00 8.74
N LYS A 321 6.70 -24.17 8.36
CA LYS A 321 6.17 -25.41 7.76
C LYS A 321 6.95 -25.80 6.50
N HIS A 322 7.35 -24.83 5.69
CA HIS A 322 8.17 -25.06 4.48
C HIS A 322 9.69 -25.07 4.78
N GLY A 323 10.10 -24.98 6.04
CA GLY A 323 11.50 -25.04 6.47
C GLY A 323 12.32 -23.80 6.07
N GLY A 324 11.68 -22.65 5.91
CA GLY A 324 12.29 -21.33 5.79
C GLY A 324 12.39 -20.62 7.14
N GLU A 325 12.94 -19.41 7.13
CA GLU A 325 13.00 -18.52 8.29
C GLU A 325 12.11 -17.28 8.05
N TYR A 326 11.34 -16.89 9.06
CA TYR A 326 10.51 -15.68 9.04
C TYR A 326 11.20 -14.54 9.77
N PHE A 327 11.16 -13.35 9.16
CA PHE A 327 11.68 -12.13 9.75
C PHE A 327 10.61 -11.03 9.77
N ALA A 328 10.54 -10.31 10.87
CA ALA A 328 9.71 -9.11 10.98
C ALA A 328 10.54 -7.85 10.67
N SER A 329 9.88 -6.81 10.16
CA SER A 329 10.44 -5.46 9.98
C SER A 329 9.56 -4.42 10.66
N ALA A 330 10.06 -3.21 10.84
CA ALA A 330 9.21 -2.05 11.11
C ALA A 330 8.13 -1.89 10.03
N VAL A 331 7.00 -1.26 10.38
CA VAL A 331 5.90 -1.01 9.45
C VAL A 331 6.32 -0.03 8.35
N GLY A 332 5.87 -0.30 7.14
CA GLY A 332 6.12 0.48 5.93
C GLY A 332 6.97 -0.28 4.92
N GLU A 333 6.59 -0.14 3.67
CA GLU A 333 7.16 -0.88 2.55
C GLU A 333 8.70 -0.78 2.47
N VAL A 334 9.26 0.42 2.62
CA VAL A 334 10.73 0.63 2.60
C VAL A 334 11.44 -0.23 3.64
N ASN A 335 10.85 -0.39 4.84
CA ASN A 335 11.42 -1.20 5.90
C ASN A 335 11.33 -2.70 5.58
N VAL A 336 10.20 -3.12 5.01
CA VAL A 336 9.98 -4.50 4.55
C VAL A 336 11.00 -4.85 3.45
N VAL A 337 11.12 -4.02 2.42
CA VAL A 337 12.07 -4.19 1.31
C VAL A 337 13.52 -4.26 1.80
N THR A 338 13.90 -3.33 2.67
CA THR A 338 15.24 -3.33 3.27
C THR A 338 15.54 -4.65 4.01
N LYS A 339 14.58 -5.14 4.79
CA LYS A 339 14.71 -6.41 5.50
C LYS A 339 14.75 -7.60 4.54
N MET A 340 13.90 -7.60 3.50
CA MET A 340 13.87 -8.65 2.47
C MET A 340 15.23 -8.80 1.78
N LYS A 341 15.85 -7.69 1.40
CA LYS A 341 17.20 -7.68 0.80
C LYS A 341 18.25 -8.23 1.76
N ALA A 342 18.20 -7.80 3.03
CA ALA A 342 19.17 -8.21 4.05
C ALA A 342 19.14 -9.72 4.35
N VAL A 343 17.98 -10.36 4.22
CA VAL A 343 17.80 -11.80 4.53
C VAL A 343 17.57 -12.68 3.30
N ASN A 344 17.72 -12.11 2.09
CA ASN A 344 17.44 -12.78 0.81
C ASN A 344 16.06 -13.47 0.81
N ALA A 345 15.01 -12.73 1.21
CA ALA A 345 13.67 -13.27 1.26
C ALA A 345 13.13 -13.55 -0.15
N VAL A 346 12.45 -14.68 -0.33
CA VAL A 346 11.86 -15.10 -1.61
C VAL A 346 10.48 -14.49 -1.85
N ILE A 347 9.83 -14.02 -0.78
CA ILE A 347 8.56 -13.30 -0.80
C ILE A 347 8.43 -12.49 0.50
N GLY A 348 7.75 -11.38 0.43
CA GLY A 348 7.42 -10.56 1.60
C GLY A 348 6.21 -9.69 1.36
N GLY A 349 5.94 -8.79 2.31
CA GLY A 349 4.84 -7.85 2.19
C GLY A 349 4.33 -7.32 3.52
N GLU A 350 3.09 -6.87 3.51
CA GLU A 350 2.42 -6.32 4.69
C GLU A 350 1.04 -6.95 4.88
N GLY A 351 0.58 -7.04 6.12
CA GLY A 351 -0.75 -7.59 6.47
C GLY A 351 -1.95 -6.79 5.96
N ASN A 352 -1.70 -5.72 5.23
CA ASN A 352 -2.73 -4.93 4.53
C ASN A 352 -3.01 -5.43 3.11
N GLY A 353 -2.58 -6.64 2.76
CA GLY A 353 -2.70 -7.24 1.43
C GLY A 353 -1.61 -6.85 0.44
N GLY A 354 -0.57 -6.15 0.88
CA GLY A 354 0.59 -5.81 0.05
C GLY A 354 1.52 -7.01 -0.11
N ILE A 355 1.79 -7.42 -1.36
CA ILE A 355 2.64 -8.55 -1.72
C ILE A 355 3.86 -8.03 -2.45
N ILE A 356 5.07 -8.50 -2.08
CA ILE A 356 6.34 -8.15 -2.72
C ILE A 356 7.00 -9.43 -3.21
N VAL A 357 7.24 -9.53 -4.52
CA VAL A 357 7.92 -10.64 -5.19
C VAL A 357 9.24 -10.16 -5.75
N PRO A 358 10.38 -10.39 -5.06
CA PRO A 358 11.67 -9.79 -5.41
C PRO A 358 12.16 -10.10 -6.81
N ASP A 359 11.79 -11.25 -7.36
CA ASP A 359 12.17 -11.64 -8.73
C ASP A 359 11.52 -10.76 -9.80
N LEU A 360 10.39 -10.14 -9.48
CA LEU A 360 9.72 -9.20 -10.38
C LEU A 360 10.19 -7.77 -10.08
N HIS A 361 9.93 -7.30 -8.87
CA HIS A 361 10.44 -6.02 -8.33
C HIS A 361 10.27 -5.94 -6.81
N TYR A 362 10.94 -4.96 -6.18
CA TYR A 362 10.86 -4.68 -4.75
C TYR A 362 9.80 -3.62 -4.43
N GLY A 363 8.55 -3.85 -4.85
CA GLY A 363 7.38 -3.03 -4.53
C GLY A 363 6.17 -3.90 -4.27
N ARG A 364 5.18 -3.35 -3.56
CA ARG A 364 3.90 -4.05 -3.34
C ARG A 364 3.12 -4.06 -4.64
N ASP A 365 2.65 -5.24 -5.03
CA ASP A 365 2.01 -5.46 -6.32
C ASP A 365 0.82 -6.41 -6.20
N ALA A 366 -0.39 -5.85 -6.34
CA ALA A 366 -1.61 -6.63 -6.33
C ALA A 366 -1.74 -7.48 -7.60
N LEU A 367 -1.18 -7.07 -8.75
CA LEU A 367 -1.34 -7.77 -10.01
C LEU A 367 -0.60 -9.12 -9.99
N ILE A 368 0.67 -9.15 -9.55
CA ILE A 368 1.39 -10.43 -9.37
C ILE A 368 0.74 -11.27 -8.28
N GLY A 369 0.24 -10.64 -7.21
CA GLY A 369 -0.50 -11.32 -6.15
C GLY A 369 -1.73 -12.06 -6.67
N ILE A 370 -2.53 -11.45 -7.54
CA ILE A 370 -3.68 -12.07 -8.21
C ILE A 370 -3.24 -13.27 -9.06
N ALA A 371 -2.20 -13.11 -9.88
CA ALA A 371 -1.74 -14.17 -10.78
C ALA A 371 -1.23 -15.40 -10.01
N LEU A 372 -0.45 -15.20 -8.95
CA LEU A 372 0.05 -16.28 -8.09
C LEU A 372 -1.07 -16.95 -7.30
N PHE A 373 -2.02 -16.19 -6.77
CA PHE A 373 -3.15 -16.74 -6.03
C PHE A 373 -4.06 -17.60 -6.94
N LEU A 374 -4.36 -17.12 -8.15
CA LEU A 374 -5.14 -17.91 -9.13
C LEU A 374 -4.40 -19.18 -9.56
N THR A 375 -3.08 -19.11 -9.73
CA THR A 375 -2.25 -20.28 -9.99
C THR A 375 -2.32 -21.28 -8.84
N HIS A 376 -2.24 -20.80 -7.60
CA HIS A 376 -2.34 -21.62 -6.39
C HIS A 376 -3.68 -22.36 -6.33
N LEU A 377 -4.79 -21.64 -6.47
CA LEU A 377 -6.13 -22.25 -6.50
C LEU A 377 -6.27 -23.31 -7.62
N ALA A 378 -5.70 -23.02 -8.78
CA ALA A 378 -5.77 -23.93 -9.92
C ALA A 378 -4.96 -25.21 -9.70
N LYS A 379 -3.75 -25.12 -9.13
CA LYS A 379 -2.88 -26.28 -8.79
C LYS A 379 -3.50 -27.14 -7.70
N GLU A 380 -3.93 -26.53 -6.62
CA GLU A 380 -4.56 -27.23 -5.49
C GLU A 380 -5.94 -27.79 -5.81
N LYS A 381 -6.58 -27.34 -6.90
CA LYS A 381 -7.97 -27.68 -7.27
C LYS A 381 -8.97 -27.36 -6.17
N LYS A 382 -8.65 -26.41 -5.32
CA LYS A 382 -9.49 -25.93 -4.20
C LYS A 382 -10.31 -24.72 -4.62
N THR A 383 -11.39 -24.45 -3.90
CA THR A 383 -12.04 -23.14 -3.88
C THR A 383 -11.28 -22.21 -2.94
N ALA A 384 -11.59 -20.90 -3.02
CA ALA A 384 -10.95 -19.92 -2.14
C ALA A 384 -11.25 -20.23 -0.67
N LYS A 385 -12.48 -20.61 -0.33
CA LYS A 385 -12.88 -21.01 1.01
C LYS A 385 -12.14 -22.24 1.52
N GLN A 386 -12.02 -23.26 0.67
CA GLN A 386 -11.27 -24.47 1.01
C GLN A 386 -9.79 -24.17 1.25
N LEU A 387 -9.21 -23.28 0.46
CA LEU A 387 -7.82 -22.85 0.66
C LEU A 387 -7.69 -22.07 1.97
N ARG A 388 -8.57 -21.09 2.24
CA ARG A 388 -8.57 -20.30 3.48
C ARG A 388 -8.66 -21.20 4.72
N ASN A 389 -9.52 -22.18 4.69
CA ASN A 389 -9.72 -23.13 5.80
C ASN A 389 -8.53 -24.08 6.02
N SER A 390 -7.55 -24.12 5.12
CA SER A 390 -6.32 -24.90 5.30
C SER A 390 -5.22 -24.17 6.08
N TYR A 391 -5.41 -22.89 6.36
CA TYR A 391 -4.51 -22.07 7.17
C TYR A 391 -4.98 -21.99 8.63
N PRO A 392 -4.05 -21.78 9.59
CA PRO A 392 -4.42 -21.50 10.97
C PRO A 392 -5.31 -20.27 11.07
N ASP A 393 -6.33 -20.31 11.93
CA ASP A 393 -7.16 -19.16 12.19
C ASP A 393 -6.56 -18.29 13.28
N TYR A 394 -6.30 -17.04 12.91
CA TYR A 394 -5.92 -15.97 13.83
C TYR A 394 -6.88 -14.80 13.66
N PHE A 395 -7.28 -14.21 14.79
CA PHE A 395 -8.19 -13.08 14.86
C PHE A 395 -7.45 -11.85 15.35
N MET A 396 -7.55 -10.77 14.58
CA MET A 396 -6.87 -9.53 14.89
C MET A 396 -7.85 -8.47 15.39
N SER A 397 -7.56 -7.90 16.56
CA SER A 397 -8.27 -6.75 17.13
C SER A 397 -7.45 -5.48 16.86
N LYS A 398 -8.00 -4.56 16.06
CA LYS A 398 -7.35 -3.29 15.66
C LYS A 398 -8.03 -2.13 16.39
N ASN A 399 -7.31 -1.46 17.28
CA ASN A 399 -7.81 -0.37 18.13
C ASN A 399 -6.89 0.85 18.09
N LYS A 400 -7.36 1.98 18.64
CA LYS A 400 -6.56 3.19 18.82
C LYS A 400 -6.90 3.90 20.14
N ILE A 401 -5.93 4.62 20.69
CA ILE A 401 -6.11 5.59 21.79
C ILE A 401 -5.68 6.95 21.26
N GLU A 402 -6.54 7.95 21.45
CA GLU A 402 -6.21 9.34 21.17
C GLU A 402 -5.31 9.91 22.26
N LEU A 403 -4.24 10.59 21.84
CA LEU A 403 -3.31 11.25 22.71
C LEU A 403 -3.72 12.72 22.86
N GLN A 404 -3.87 13.19 24.10
CA GLN A 404 -4.02 14.62 24.37
C GLN A 404 -2.64 15.30 24.25
N ASN A 405 -2.65 16.60 23.94
CA ASN A 405 -1.42 17.39 23.85
C ASN A 405 -0.66 17.34 25.19
N GLY A 406 0.63 17.02 25.13
CA GLY A 406 1.54 17.01 26.29
C GLY A 406 1.89 15.62 26.83
N PHE A 407 1.30 14.54 26.35
CA PHE A 407 1.70 13.20 26.78
C PHE A 407 3.05 12.77 26.18
N ASN A 408 3.91 12.25 27.05
CA ASN A 408 5.20 11.68 26.64
C ASN A 408 5.05 10.17 26.33
N VAL A 409 4.92 9.85 25.06
CA VAL A 409 4.72 8.47 24.59
C VAL A 409 5.87 7.54 25.01
N SER A 410 7.11 8.04 25.06
CA SER A 410 8.26 7.23 25.51
C SER A 410 8.06 6.75 26.94
N LYS A 411 7.62 7.63 27.86
CA LYS A 411 7.33 7.24 29.24
C LYS A 411 6.23 6.20 29.36
N ILE A 412 5.18 6.32 28.51
CA ILE A 412 4.10 5.32 28.46
C ILE A 412 4.67 3.96 28.03
N PHE A 413 5.44 3.92 26.96
CA PHE A 413 6.04 2.68 26.45
C PHE A 413 7.02 2.06 27.44
N ASP A 414 7.81 2.88 28.15
CA ASP A 414 8.74 2.42 29.21
C ASP A 414 7.98 1.79 30.37
N ALA A 415 6.85 2.38 30.80
CA ALA A 415 5.99 1.84 31.85
C ALA A 415 5.40 0.47 31.42
N ILE A 416 4.88 0.37 30.21
CA ILE A 416 4.35 -0.88 29.67
C ILE A 416 5.47 -1.93 29.54
N LYS A 417 6.64 -1.58 29.00
CA LYS A 417 7.80 -2.46 28.91
C LYS A 417 8.23 -3.01 30.27
N LYS A 418 8.22 -2.15 31.31
CA LYS A 418 8.52 -2.58 32.68
C LYS A 418 7.48 -3.55 33.24
N LYS A 419 6.17 -3.28 32.98
CA LYS A 419 5.05 -4.15 33.40
C LYS A 419 5.14 -5.53 32.78
N TYR A 420 5.50 -5.61 31.50
CA TYR A 420 5.56 -6.85 30.71
C TYR A 420 6.98 -7.43 30.53
N LYS A 421 7.95 -7.04 31.36
CA LYS A 421 9.37 -7.42 31.27
C LYS A 421 9.68 -8.93 31.24
N LYS A 422 8.70 -9.79 31.61
CA LYS A 422 8.83 -11.25 31.56
C LYS A 422 8.46 -11.84 30.20
N GLN A 423 7.85 -11.04 29.32
CA GLN A 423 7.45 -11.45 27.99
C GLN A 423 8.56 -11.12 26.97
N ASN A 424 8.50 -11.77 25.82
CA ASN A 424 9.35 -11.40 24.69
C ASN A 424 8.88 -10.07 24.11
N ILE A 425 9.78 -9.08 24.04
CA ILE A 425 9.47 -7.71 23.63
C ILE A 425 10.36 -7.34 22.45
N ASN A 426 9.71 -6.93 21.34
CA ASN A 426 10.37 -6.29 20.20
C ASN A 426 10.08 -4.78 20.21
N THR A 427 11.12 -3.98 19.98
CA THR A 427 11.07 -2.50 19.99
C THR A 427 11.49 -1.88 18.65
N ASP A 428 11.53 -2.64 17.57
CA ASP A 428 11.95 -2.15 16.24
C ASP A 428 11.00 -1.09 15.68
N ASP A 429 9.70 -1.15 16.03
CA ASP A 429 8.71 -0.12 15.69
C ASP A 429 7.66 -0.02 16.81
N GLY A 430 7.89 0.85 17.77
CA GLY A 430 7.04 0.94 18.95
C GLY A 430 7.30 -0.16 19.98
N LEU A 431 6.28 -0.93 20.34
CA LEU A 431 6.39 -1.97 21.38
C LEU A 431 5.50 -3.17 21.01
N LYS A 432 6.09 -4.26 20.55
CA LYS A 432 5.39 -5.54 20.39
C LYS A 432 5.72 -6.47 21.54
N ILE A 433 4.69 -6.98 22.20
CA ILE A 433 4.76 -7.94 23.28
C ILE A 433 4.23 -9.27 22.78
N GLU A 434 5.05 -10.32 22.81
CA GLU A 434 4.67 -11.66 22.41
C GLU A 434 4.40 -12.52 23.64
N PHE A 435 3.24 -13.16 23.65
CA PHE A 435 2.85 -14.21 24.58
C PHE A 435 3.06 -15.59 23.90
N GLU A 436 2.72 -16.65 24.57
CA GLU A 436 2.91 -18.01 24.04
C GLU A 436 2.17 -18.23 22.70
N THR A 437 0.90 -17.86 22.64
CA THR A 437 0.04 -18.04 21.46
C THR A 437 -0.43 -16.72 20.83
N ASP A 438 -0.25 -15.62 21.53
CA ASP A 438 -0.84 -14.31 21.21
C ASP A 438 0.24 -13.23 21.10
N TRP A 439 -0.10 -12.08 20.55
CA TRP A 439 0.75 -10.90 20.61
C TRP A 439 -0.07 -9.62 20.65
N VAL A 440 0.55 -8.54 21.12
CA VAL A 440 0.01 -7.18 21.01
C VAL A 440 1.10 -6.21 20.58
N HIS A 441 0.77 -5.31 19.68
CA HIS A 441 1.68 -4.29 19.16
C HIS A 441 1.10 -2.89 19.41
N LEU A 442 1.91 -2.04 20.06
CA LEU A 442 1.62 -0.64 20.37
C LEU A 442 2.53 0.24 19.52
N ARG A 443 1.93 1.12 18.72
CA ARG A 443 2.68 1.96 17.80
C ARG A 443 2.08 3.36 17.73
N THR A 444 2.92 4.39 17.75
CA THR A 444 2.48 5.75 17.43
C THR A 444 2.12 5.87 15.96
N SER A 445 1.08 6.65 15.66
CA SER A 445 0.82 7.06 14.29
C SER A 445 1.77 8.18 13.88
N ASN A 446 2.30 8.11 12.67
CA ASN A 446 3.12 9.18 12.11
C ASN A 446 2.27 10.36 11.57
N THR A 447 0.94 10.19 11.54
CA THR A 447 0.02 11.13 10.87
C THR A 447 -1.06 11.68 11.79
N GLU A 448 -1.28 11.06 12.94
CA GLU A 448 -2.33 11.40 13.90
C GLU A 448 -1.79 11.29 15.32
N PRO A 449 -2.27 12.09 16.27
CA PRO A 449 -1.88 11.99 17.68
C PRO A 449 -2.57 10.79 18.37
N ILE A 450 -2.25 9.58 17.91
CA ILE A 450 -2.83 8.33 18.41
C ILE A 450 -1.75 7.27 18.67
N ILE A 451 -2.04 6.35 19.59
CA ILE A 451 -1.37 5.06 19.70
C ILE A 451 -2.29 4.01 19.05
N ARG A 452 -1.80 3.31 18.05
CA ARG A 452 -2.46 2.14 17.46
C ARG A 452 -2.14 0.93 18.32
N ILE A 453 -3.15 0.08 18.54
CA ILE A 453 -3.07 -1.11 19.38
C ILE A 453 -3.64 -2.26 18.57
N TYR A 454 -2.78 -3.15 18.10
CA TYR A 454 -3.17 -4.35 17.39
C TYR A 454 -2.85 -5.56 18.24
N ALA A 455 -3.81 -6.46 18.42
CA ALA A 455 -3.63 -7.71 19.14
C ALA A 455 -4.12 -8.87 18.29
N GLU A 456 -3.42 -9.99 18.34
CA GLU A 456 -3.79 -11.21 17.61
C GLU A 456 -3.80 -12.40 18.56
N SER A 457 -4.79 -13.27 18.37
CA SER A 457 -4.97 -14.52 19.10
C SER A 457 -5.70 -15.56 18.23
N ASN A 458 -5.64 -16.83 18.65
CA ASN A 458 -6.43 -17.92 18.08
C ASN A 458 -7.94 -17.75 18.31
N PHE A 459 -8.35 -16.84 19.22
CA PHE A 459 -9.76 -16.55 19.52
C PHE A 459 -10.03 -15.05 19.47
N GLU A 460 -11.13 -14.66 18.82
CA GLU A 460 -11.54 -13.26 18.69
C GLU A 460 -11.70 -12.56 20.05
N THR A 461 -12.35 -13.24 21.00
CA THR A 461 -12.54 -12.72 22.35
C THR A 461 -11.23 -12.52 23.10
N THR A 462 -10.24 -13.39 22.91
CA THR A 462 -8.92 -13.27 23.53
C THR A 462 -8.15 -12.08 22.92
N ALA A 463 -8.16 -11.92 21.60
CA ALA A 463 -7.55 -10.78 20.93
C ALA A 463 -8.15 -9.45 21.43
N ALA A 464 -9.48 -9.36 21.53
CA ALA A 464 -10.17 -8.19 22.07
C ALA A 464 -9.81 -7.93 23.53
N ASN A 465 -9.76 -8.94 24.39
CA ASN A 465 -9.42 -8.82 25.81
C ASN A 465 -7.98 -8.35 26.00
N ILE A 466 -7.01 -8.87 25.23
CA ILE A 466 -5.62 -8.41 25.26
C ILE A 466 -5.53 -6.94 24.88
N ALA A 467 -6.18 -6.54 23.78
CA ALA A 467 -6.21 -5.14 23.34
C ALA A 467 -6.82 -4.22 24.42
N ASN A 468 -7.96 -4.60 24.99
CA ASN A 468 -8.65 -3.82 26.03
C ASN A 468 -7.79 -3.67 27.29
N ARG A 469 -7.11 -4.75 27.73
CA ARG A 469 -6.19 -4.72 28.86
C ARG A 469 -5.04 -3.75 28.59
N LEU A 470 -4.42 -3.79 27.44
CA LEU A 470 -3.33 -2.87 27.10
C LEU A 470 -3.82 -1.42 26.99
N MET A 471 -5.03 -1.19 26.47
CA MET A 471 -5.63 0.14 26.46
C MET A 471 -5.83 0.68 27.89
N GLN A 472 -6.22 -0.18 28.84
CA GLN A 472 -6.33 0.21 30.25
C GLN A 472 -4.95 0.51 30.84
N ASP A 473 -3.94 -0.35 30.61
CA ASP A 473 -2.58 -0.16 31.09
C ASP A 473 -1.96 1.15 30.56
N ILE A 474 -2.23 1.50 29.30
CA ILE A 474 -1.82 2.78 28.71
C ILE A 474 -2.50 3.96 29.43
N ARG A 475 -3.82 3.88 29.66
CA ARG A 475 -4.55 4.94 30.38
C ARG A 475 -4.04 5.15 31.81
N GLU A 476 -3.69 4.06 32.50
CA GLU A 476 -3.06 4.12 33.83
C GLU A 476 -1.66 4.77 33.78
N ALA A 477 -0.87 4.47 32.72
CA ALA A 477 0.44 5.08 32.52
C ALA A 477 0.40 6.54 32.06
N MET A 478 -0.76 7.02 31.62
CA MET A 478 -1.01 8.43 31.27
C MET A 478 -1.40 9.29 32.48
N GLN A 479 -1.77 8.68 33.59
CA GLN A 479 -2.08 9.38 34.89
C GLN A 479 -0.81 9.64 35.68
#